data_541c8f8c3249ea825b2891041a4daeb8
#
_entry.id   541c8f8c3249ea825b2891041a4daeb8
#
_cell.length_a   1.000
_cell.length_b   1.000
_cell.length_c   1.000
_cell.angle_alpha   90.00
_cell.angle_beta   90.00
_cell.angle_gamma   90.00
#
_symmetry.space_group_name_H-M   'P 1'
#
loop_
_entity.id
_entity.type
_entity.pdbx_description
1 polymer ?
#
loop_
_entity_poly.entity_id
_entity_poly.type
_entity_poly.pdbx_seq_one_letter_code
_entity_poly.pdbx_strand_id
1 'polypeptide(L)'
;MVADGYVLIGDAAFMTIPMLGSGIASSIYAGDILAEVVNRKNSARAADLWEYQYKFMRKIGAVHVAVDVLKRWMLTAENDDVRYLMESGIVSEKDMRYVSVGEMLELSPVDLIKKLLIGWRRLPLLLTLNKVLMTGKKGFKLAKRIPESYQTAKIDKWERKLKGVFEDKPASLVKRKLDGLLKKNK
;
A
#
# COMPACT_ATOMS: atom_id res chain seq x y z
N MET A 1 -4.82 -15.74 4.48
CA MET A 1 -5.95 -15.88 3.52
C MET A 1 -6.30 -17.33 3.26
N VAL A 2 -5.42 -18.29 3.58
CA VAL A 2 -5.61 -19.71 3.33
C VAL A 2 -5.48 -20.53 4.62
N ALA A 3 -6.28 -21.60 4.73
CA ALA A 3 -6.19 -22.64 5.73
C ALA A 3 -6.61 -23.96 5.10
N ASP A 4 -6.50 -25.09 5.82
CA ASP A 4 -6.94 -26.39 5.29
C ASP A 4 -8.44 -26.34 4.98
N GLY A 5 -8.80 -26.62 3.72
CA GLY A 5 -10.17 -26.57 3.23
C GLY A 5 -10.79 -25.18 3.11
N TYR A 6 -10.02 -24.10 3.28
CA TYR A 6 -10.56 -22.76 3.41
C TYR A 6 -9.72 -21.69 2.70
N VAL A 7 -10.38 -20.82 1.94
CA VAL A 7 -9.78 -19.65 1.28
C VAL A 7 -10.66 -18.42 1.41
N LEU A 8 -10.07 -17.30 1.71
CA LEU A 8 -10.74 -15.99 1.69
C LEU A 8 -10.52 -15.30 0.35
N ILE A 9 -11.60 -14.72 -0.20
CA ILE A 9 -11.62 -13.90 -1.41
C ILE A 9 -12.50 -12.65 -1.16
N GLY A 10 -12.27 -11.62 -1.94
CA GLY A 10 -13.09 -10.41 -1.94
C GLY A 10 -12.92 -9.58 -0.66
N ASP A 11 -14.01 -9.01 -0.21
CA ASP A 11 -14.01 -8.12 0.96
C ASP A 11 -13.59 -8.85 2.25
N ALA A 12 -13.92 -10.14 2.37
CA ALA A 12 -13.47 -10.98 3.48
C ALA A 12 -11.93 -11.12 3.54
N ALA A 13 -11.25 -10.97 2.41
CA ALA A 13 -9.79 -10.96 2.30
C ALA A 13 -9.19 -9.55 2.21
N PHE A 14 -9.97 -8.50 2.49
CA PHE A 14 -9.58 -7.09 2.37
C PHE A 14 -9.04 -6.73 0.96
N MET A 15 -9.63 -7.31 -0.09
CA MET A 15 -9.21 -7.09 -1.47
C MET A 15 -9.74 -5.80 -2.07
N THR A 16 -10.63 -5.10 -1.38
CA THR A 16 -11.15 -3.80 -1.81
C THR A 16 -10.21 -2.69 -1.39
N ILE A 17 -9.80 -1.86 -2.35
CA ILE A 17 -9.13 -0.60 -2.05
C ILE A 17 -10.22 0.49 -2.00
N PRO A 18 -10.58 1.02 -0.82
CA PRO A 18 -11.70 1.95 -0.68
C PRO A 18 -11.60 3.21 -1.53
N MET A 19 -10.36 3.65 -1.81
CA MET A 19 -10.10 4.83 -2.63
C MET A 19 -10.34 4.62 -4.13
N LEU A 20 -10.34 3.39 -4.60
CA LEU A 20 -10.28 3.08 -6.03
C LEU A 20 -11.47 2.25 -6.51
N GLY A 21 -12.31 1.76 -5.63
CA GLY A 21 -13.45 0.91 -5.98
C GLY A 21 -13.06 -0.41 -6.69
N SER A 22 -11.80 -0.85 -6.58
CA SER A 22 -11.24 -1.98 -7.33
C SER A 22 -11.59 -3.36 -6.77
N GLY A 23 -12.51 -3.47 -5.80
CA GLY A 23 -12.86 -4.72 -5.13
C GLY A 23 -13.35 -5.80 -6.09
N ILE A 24 -14.21 -5.46 -7.03
CA ILE A 24 -14.78 -6.42 -8.01
C ILE A 24 -13.65 -7.01 -8.88
N ALA A 25 -12.82 -6.17 -9.49
CA ALA A 25 -11.73 -6.61 -10.35
C ALA A 25 -10.71 -7.47 -9.57
N SER A 26 -10.35 -7.05 -8.36
CA SER A 26 -9.43 -7.81 -7.49
C SER A 26 -10.00 -9.18 -7.11
N SER A 27 -11.32 -9.25 -6.85
CA SER A 27 -12.01 -10.49 -6.47
C SER A 27 -12.10 -11.47 -7.64
N ILE A 28 -12.45 -10.98 -8.85
CA ILE A 28 -12.48 -11.81 -10.07
C ILE A 28 -11.10 -12.39 -10.35
N TYR A 29 -10.07 -11.55 -10.28
CA TYR A 29 -8.69 -11.98 -10.50
C TYR A 29 -8.21 -12.98 -9.43
N ALA A 30 -8.61 -12.79 -8.17
CA ALA A 30 -8.31 -13.74 -7.11
C ALA A 30 -9.00 -15.08 -7.33
N GLY A 31 -10.26 -15.05 -7.81
CA GLY A 31 -11.02 -16.26 -8.17
C GLY A 31 -10.35 -17.04 -9.30
N ASP A 32 -9.86 -16.35 -10.33
CA ASP A 32 -9.15 -16.95 -11.45
C ASP A 32 -7.85 -17.68 -11.00
N ILE A 33 -7.02 -17.01 -10.20
CA ILE A 33 -5.82 -17.64 -9.61
C ILE A 33 -6.20 -18.84 -8.75
N LEU A 34 -7.25 -18.72 -7.92
CA LEU A 34 -7.66 -19.81 -7.05
C LEU A 34 -8.13 -21.02 -7.85
N ALA A 35 -8.96 -20.80 -8.88
CA ALA A 35 -9.44 -21.84 -9.75
C ALA A 35 -8.28 -22.57 -10.46
N GLU A 36 -7.31 -21.84 -11.01
CA GLU A 36 -6.09 -22.41 -11.59
C GLU A 36 -5.34 -23.31 -10.58
N VAL A 37 -5.11 -22.81 -9.36
CA VAL A 37 -4.34 -23.53 -8.34
C VAL A 37 -5.09 -24.80 -7.88
N VAL A 38 -6.40 -24.69 -7.57
CA VAL A 38 -7.20 -25.83 -7.09
C VAL A 38 -7.31 -26.91 -8.17
N ASN A 39 -7.64 -26.54 -9.41
CA ASN A 39 -7.77 -27.48 -10.51
C ASN A 39 -6.45 -28.23 -10.80
N ARG A 40 -5.33 -27.54 -10.73
CA ARG A 40 -4.02 -28.14 -10.99
C ARG A 40 -3.52 -29.00 -9.83
N LYS A 41 -3.74 -28.57 -8.59
CA LYS A 41 -3.27 -29.27 -7.39
C LYS A 41 -4.19 -30.39 -6.95
N ASN A 42 -5.49 -30.30 -7.29
CA ASN A 42 -6.55 -31.19 -6.82
C ASN A 42 -6.49 -31.42 -5.31
N SER A 43 -6.27 -30.35 -4.55
CA SER A 43 -6.03 -30.37 -3.10
C SER A 43 -6.52 -29.08 -2.47
N ALA A 44 -7.04 -29.19 -1.25
CA ALA A 44 -7.47 -28.06 -0.44
C ALA A 44 -6.59 -27.85 0.83
N ARG A 45 -5.40 -28.45 0.88
CA ARG A 45 -4.49 -28.23 2.00
C ARG A 45 -3.91 -26.82 1.96
N ALA A 46 -3.71 -26.20 3.11
CA ALA A 46 -3.12 -24.88 3.23
C ALA A 46 -1.80 -24.72 2.47
N ALA A 47 -0.96 -25.76 2.50
CA ALA A 47 0.32 -25.77 1.80
C ALA A 47 0.17 -25.70 0.26
N ASP A 48 -0.87 -26.30 -0.29
CA ASP A 48 -1.16 -26.29 -1.74
C ASP A 48 -1.89 -24.98 -2.12
N LEU A 49 -2.80 -24.53 -1.28
CA LEU A 49 -3.53 -23.27 -1.45
C LEU A 49 -2.64 -22.03 -1.26
N TRP A 50 -1.48 -22.18 -0.61
CA TRP A 50 -0.53 -21.09 -0.41
C TRP A 50 -0.08 -20.45 -1.72
N GLU A 51 0.00 -21.21 -2.79
CA GLU A 51 0.37 -20.69 -4.10
C GLU A 51 -0.62 -19.62 -4.59
N TYR A 52 -1.91 -19.76 -4.30
CA TYR A 52 -2.91 -18.73 -4.57
C TYR A 52 -2.55 -17.42 -3.84
N GLN A 53 -2.29 -17.49 -2.53
CA GLN A 53 -1.93 -16.30 -1.74
C GLN A 53 -0.62 -15.67 -2.22
N TYR A 54 0.38 -16.49 -2.56
CA TYR A 54 1.65 -16.06 -3.12
C TYR A 54 1.47 -15.30 -4.44
N LYS A 55 0.76 -15.89 -5.40
CA LYS A 55 0.50 -15.27 -6.71
C LYS A 55 -0.29 -13.97 -6.58
N PHE A 56 -1.38 -13.99 -5.81
CA PHE A 56 -2.21 -12.81 -5.57
C PHE A 56 -1.41 -11.67 -4.93
N MET A 57 -0.68 -11.97 -3.84
CA MET A 57 0.10 -10.95 -3.13
C MET A 57 1.14 -10.30 -4.02
N ARG A 58 1.83 -11.05 -4.86
CA ARG A 58 2.86 -10.52 -5.76
C ARG A 58 2.31 -9.68 -6.89
N LYS A 59 1.11 -9.96 -7.36
CA LYS A 59 0.54 -9.27 -8.53
C LYS A 59 -0.31 -8.06 -8.14
N ILE A 60 -1.20 -8.23 -7.18
CA ILE A 60 -2.15 -7.19 -6.76
C ILE A 60 -1.92 -6.77 -5.30
N GLY A 61 -1.81 -7.72 -4.38
CA GLY A 61 -1.79 -7.46 -2.95
C GLY A 61 -0.66 -6.50 -2.51
N ALA A 62 0.49 -6.53 -3.20
CA ALA A 62 1.58 -5.61 -2.91
C ALA A 62 1.20 -4.13 -3.18
N VAL A 63 0.40 -3.87 -4.20
CA VAL A 63 -0.13 -2.52 -4.49
C VAL A 63 -1.13 -2.12 -3.42
N HIS A 64 -2.01 -3.05 -2.99
CA HIS A 64 -2.95 -2.80 -1.89
C HIS A 64 -2.24 -2.34 -0.62
N VAL A 65 -1.12 -2.98 -0.25
CA VAL A 65 -0.30 -2.58 0.90
C VAL A 65 0.20 -1.15 0.75
N ALA A 66 0.70 -0.76 -0.42
CA ALA A 66 1.20 0.59 -0.66
C ALA A 66 0.10 1.65 -0.58
N VAL A 67 -1.06 1.37 -1.18
CA VAL A 67 -2.21 2.28 -1.19
C VAL A 67 -2.84 2.39 0.20
N ASP A 68 -2.86 1.31 1.00
CA ASP A 68 -3.37 1.36 2.37
C ASP A 68 -2.55 2.26 3.28
N VAL A 69 -1.22 2.33 3.07
CA VAL A 69 -0.37 3.30 3.79
C VAL A 69 -0.80 4.75 3.45
N LEU A 70 -1.03 5.04 2.18
CA LEU A 70 -1.49 6.36 1.74
C LEU A 70 -2.88 6.69 2.30
N LYS A 71 -3.82 5.75 2.21
CA LYS A 71 -5.18 5.89 2.75
C LYS A 71 -5.16 6.20 4.25
N ARG A 72 -4.38 5.45 5.05
CA ARG A 72 -4.27 5.69 6.50
C ARG A 72 -3.75 7.08 6.81
N TRP A 73 -2.80 7.58 6.04
CA TRP A 73 -2.35 8.96 6.18
C TRP A 73 -3.47 9.96 5.83
N MET A 74 -4.16 9.77 4.71
CA MET A 74 -5.24 10.67 4.28
C MET A 74 -6.37 10.76 5.32
N LEU A 75 -6.71 9.65 5.98
CA LEU A 75 -7.71 9.62 7.05
C LEU A 75 -7.30 10.40 8.31
N THR A 76 -6.01 10.71 8.47
CA THR A 76 -5.46 11.45 9.60
C THR A 76 -4.95 12.84 9.22
N ALA A 77 -4.92 13.17 7.93
CA ALA A 77 -4.51 14.46 7.41
C ALA A 77 -5.59 15.53 7.69
N GLU A 78 -5.17 16.78 7.85
CA GLU A 78 -6.10 17.89 7.97
C GLU A 78 -6.80 18.15 6.61
N ASN A 79 -8.08 18.50 6.63
CA ASN A 79 -8.84 18.73 5.39
C ASN A 79 -8.18 19.79 4.49
N ASP A 80 -7.57 20.82 5.09
CA ASP A 80 -6.85 21.85 4.35
C ASP A 80 -5.59 21.34 3.65
N ASP A 81 -4.91 20.34 4.23
CA ASP A 81 -3.76 19.71 3.60
C ASP A 81 -4.18 18.86 2.40
N VAL A 82 -5.26 18.08 2.55
CA VAL A 82 -5.80 17.27 1.46
C VAL A 82 -6.29 18.16 0.31
N ARG A 83 -7.06 19.21 0.63
CA ARG A 83 -7.54 20.18 -0.35
C ARG A 83 -6.38 20.85 -1.07
N TYR A 84 -5.37 21.31 -0.36
CA TYR A 84 -4.18 21.93 -0.95
C TYR A 84 -3.46 20.99 -1.94
N LEU A 85 -3.30 19.71 -1.61
CA LEU A 85 -2.67 18.73 -2.50
C LEU A 85 -3.44 18.55 -3.82
N MET A 86 -4.78 18.59 -3.75
CA MET A 86 -5.64 18.45 -4.92
C MET A 86 -5.66 19.73 -5.77
N GLU A 87 -5.89 20.89 -5.16
CA GLU A 87 -6.03 22.17 -5.85
C GLU A 87 -4.69 22.67 -6.43
N SER A 88 -3.56 22.41 -5.78
CA SER A 88 -2.24 22.82 -6.25
C SER A 88 -1.70 21.99 -7.43
N GLY A 89 -2.32 20.84 -7.74
CA GLY A 89 -1.82 19.92 -8.75
C GLY A 89 -0.59 19.10 -8.31
N ILE A 90 -0.24 19.12 -7.02
CA ILE A 90 0.82 18.25 -6.47
C ILE A 90 0.42 16.78 -6.64
N VAL A 91 -0.87 16.46 -6.43
CA VAL A 91 -1.46 15.19 -6.82
C VAL A 91 -2.19 15.42 -8.13
N SER A 92 -1.66 14.91 -9.23
CA SER A 92 -2.22 15.07 -10.56
C SER A 92 -3.20 13.95 -10.90
N GLU A 93 -4.09 14.19 -11.89
CA GLU A 93 -4.94 13.14 -12.44
C GLU A 93 -4.13 11.93 -12.94
N LYS A 94 -2.97 12.19 -13.54
CA LYS A 94 -2.03 11.16 -13.96
C LYS A 94 -1.57 10.28 -12.78
N ASP A 95 -1.24 10.89 -11.63
CA ASP A 95 -0.85 10.15 -10.42
C ASP A 95 -1.99 9.25 -9.93
N MET A 96 -3.22 9.77 -9.92
CA MET A 96 -4.42 9.02 -9.54
C MET A 96 -4.70 7.85 -10.48
N ARG A 97 -4.48 8.06 -11.79
CA ARG A 97 -4.65 7.01 -12.80
C ARG A 97 -3.68 5.85 -12.61
N TYR A 98 -2.39 6.12 -12.35
CA TYR A 98 -1.43 5.04 -12.05
C TYR A 98 -1.87 4.20 -10.85
N VAL A 99 -2.27 4.86 -9.79
CA VAL A 99 -2.77 4.16 -8.58
C VAL A 99 -4.03 3.34 -8.89
N SER A 100 -4.94 3.85 -9.76
CA SER A 100 -6.20 3.17 -10.09
C SER A 100 -6.01 1.90 -10.93
N VAL A 101 -4.97 1.83 -11.76
CA VAL A 101 -4.64 0.61 -12.54
C VAL A 101 -3.72 -0.36 -11.78
N GLY A 102 -3.43 -0.07 -10.50
CA GLY A 102 -2.60 -0.92 -9.67
C GLY A 102 -1.11 -0.83 -9.97
N GLU A 103 -0.67 0.29 -10.53
CA GLU A 103 0.74 0.58 -10.79
C GLU A 103 1.33 1.45 -9.68
N MET A 104 2.60 1.26 -9.40
CA MET A 104 3.33 2.12 -8.47
C MET A 104 3.66 3.44 -9.15
N LEU A 105 3.34 4.54 -8.44
CA LEU A 105 3.71 5.88 -8.89
C LEU A 105 5.24 6.01 -8.92
N GLU A 106 5.81 6.16 -10.11
CA GLU A 106 7.22 6.49 -10.32
C GLU A 106 7.33 7.96 -10.72
N LEU A 107 7.78 8.78 -9.78
CA LEU A 107 8.03 10.20 -10.05
C LEU A 107 9.41 10.35 -10.68
N SER A 108 9.45 10.99 -11.84
CA SER A 108 10.71 11.41 -12.44
C SER A 108 11.39 12.51 -11.60
N PRO A 109 12.73 12.69 -11.68
CA PRO A 109 13.40 13.81 -11.00
C PRO A 109 12.80 15.17 -11.37
N VAL A 110 12.36 15.33 -12.61
CA VAL A 110 11.73 16.57 -13.08
C VAL A 110 10.37 16.80 -12.42
N ASP A 111 9.54 15.72 -12.29
CA ASP A 111 8.26 15.80 -11.59
C ASP A 111 8.44 16.14 -10.11
N LEU A 112 9.47 15.57 -9.47
CA LEU A 112 9.82 15.91 -8.09
C LEU A 112 10.17 17.38 -7.91
N ILE A 113 11.02 17.94 -8.80
CA ILE A 113 11.39 19.35 -8.75
C ILE A 113 10.14 20.23 -8.97
N LYS A 114 9.31 19.92 -9.96
CA LYS A 114 8.05 20.66 -10.21
C LYS A 114 7.14 20.64 -8.96
N LYS A 115 6.93 19.47 -8.36
CA LYS A 115 6.10 19.32 -7.16
C LYS A 115 6.69 20.08 -5.97
N LEU A 116 8.01 20.13 -5.82
CA LEU A 116 8.69 20.93 -4.80
C LEU A 116 8.49 22.43 -5.03
N LEU A 117 8.61 22.90 -6.28
CA LEU A 117 8.39 24.32 -6.63
C LEU A 117 6.93 24.75 -6.39
N ILE A 118 5.96 23.88 -6.70
CA ILE A 118 4.54 24.17 -6.44
C ILE A 118 4.26 24.19 -4.94
N GLY A 119 4.80 23.23 -4.20
CA GLY A 119 4.50 23.01 -2.80
C GLY A 119 5.43 23.69 -1.79
N TRP A 120 6.35 24.57 -2.22
CA TRP A 120 7.38 25.15 -1.35
C TRP A 120 6.81 25.87 -0.13
N ARG A 121 5.61 26.48 -0.24
CA ARG A 121 4.91 27.15 0.87
C ARG A 121 4.41 26.20 1.97
N ARG A 122 4.27 24.91 1.64
CA ARG A 122 3.87 23.83 2.58
C ARG A 122 4.90 22.72 2.62
N LEU A 123 6.18 23.07 2.71
CA LEU A 123 7.29 22.13 2.77
C LEU A 123 7.10 21.01 3.83
N PRO A 124 6.59 21.27 5.05
CA PRO A 124 6.31 20.19 6.01
C PRO A 124 5.32 19.14 5.49
N LEU A 125 4.30 19.56 4.74
CA LEU A 125 3.33 18.66 4.12
C LEU A 125 4.00 17.78 3.06
N LEU A 126 4.86 18.39 2.21
CA LEU A 126 5.61 17.64 1.19
C LEU A 126 6.55 16.61 1.80
N LEU A 127 7.26 16.95 2.89
CA LEU A 127 8.13 16.02 3.60
C LEU A 127 7.32 14.87 4.22
N THR A 128 6.14 15.15 4.74
CA THR A 128 5.23 14.13 5.26
C THR A 128 4.74 13.21 4.14
N LEU A 129 4.28 13.79 3.02
CA LEU A 129 3.84 13.02 1.85
C LEU A 129 4.96 12.13 1.30
N ASN A 130 6.18 12.68 1.16
CA ASN A 130 7.34 11.89 0.73
C ASN A 130 7.60 10.70 1.67
N LYS A 131 7.53 10.90 3.00
CA LYS A 131 7.69 9.82 3.97
C LYS A 131 6.60 8.76 3.82
N VAL A 132 5.35 9.17 3.60
CA VAL A 132 4.22 8.25 3.35
C VAL A 132 4.48 7.43 2.09
N LEU A 133 4.87 8.06 0.98
CA LEU A 133 5.19 7.38 -0.28
C LEU A 133 6.36 6.40 -0.13
N MET A 134 7.42 6.80 0.58
CA MET A 134 8.56 5.91 0.87
C MET A 134 8.17 4.72 1.74
N THR A 135 7.27 4.93 2.72
CA THR A 135 6.72 3.85 3.56
C THR A 135 5.86 2.91 2.72
N GLY A 136 5.01 3.43 1.85
CA GLY A 136 4.23 2.65 0.88
C GLY A 136 5.13 1.81 -0.03
N LYS A 137 6.20 2.41 -0.58
CA LYS A 137 7.20 1.71 -1.40
C LYS A 137 7.93 0.60 -0.63
N LYS A 138 8.25 0.83 0.66
CA LYS A 138 8.81 -0.20 1.55
C LYS A 138 7.81 -1.34 1.74
N GLY A 139 6.54 -1.02 2.01
CA GLY A 139 5.45 -2.00 2.16
C GLY A 139 5.26 -2.85 0.91
N PHE A 140 5.20 -2.22 -0.27
CA PHE A 140 5.13 -2.89 -1.56
C PHE A 140 6.28 -3.90 -1.76
N LYS A 141 7.52 -3.47 -1.54
CA LYS A 141 8.69 -4.34 -1.66
C LYS A 141 8.66 -5.51 -0.69
N LEU A 142 8.21 -5.27 0.54
CA LEU A 142 8.06 -6.33 1.56
C LEU A 142 6.94 -7.30 1.19
N ALA A 143 5.81 -6.82 0.72
CA ALA A 143 4.70 -7.66 0.27
C ALA A 143 5.12 -8.57 -0.89
N LYS A 144 5.87 -8.05 -1.86
CA LYS A 144 6.43 -8.87 -2.96
C LYS A 144 7.44 -9.94 -2.51
N ARG A 145 8.00 -9.84 -1.30
CA ARG A 145 8.90 -10.83 -0.71
C ARG A 145 8.19 -11.90 0.11
N ILE A 146 6.90 -12.09 -0.13
CA ILE A 146 6.13 -13.21 0.44
C ILE A 146 6.86 -14.53 0.15
N PRO A 147 7.00 -15.45 1.12
CA PRO A 147 7.61 -16.76 0.88
C PRO A 147 6.89 -17.54 -0.20
N GLU A 148 7.61 -18.10 -1.14
CA GLU A 148 7.04 -18.90 -2.22
C GLU A 148 6.46 -20.22 -1.70
N SER A 149 7.18 -20.87 -0.77
CA SER A 149 6.77 -22.13 -0.16
C SER A 149 6.08 -21.90 1.20
N TYR A 150 5.09 -22.77 1.48
CA TYR A 150 4.39 -22.78 2.76
C TYR A 150 5.30 -23.25 3.89
N GLN A 151 5.95 -22.33 4.57
CA GLN A 151 6.81 -22.57 5.73
C GLN A 151 6.40 -21.56 6.83
N THR A 152 5.70 -22.03 7.86
CA THR A 152 5.10 -21.19 8.92
C THR A 152 6.11 -20.21 9.50
N ALA A 153 7.29 -20.64 9.88
CA ALA A 153 8.32 -19.76 10.44
C ALA A 153 8.77 -18.63 9.50
N LYS A 154 8.83 -18.89 8.19
CA LYS A 154 9.15 -17.86 7.20
C LYS A 154 7.99 -16.92 6.97
N ILE A 155 6.77 -17.45 6.96
CA ILE A 155 5.52 -16.71 6.81
C ILE A 155 5.36 -15.76 8.00
N ASP A 156 5.47 -16.25 9.25
CA ASP A 156 5.37 -15.44 10.46
C ASP A 156 6.42 -14.31 10.50
N LYS A 157 7.64 -14.60 10.04
CA LYS A 157 8.70 -13.60 9.95
C LYS A 157 8.37 -12.52 8.91
N TRP A 158 7.81 -12.91 7.78
CA TRP A 158 7.38 -12.01 6.73
C TRP A 158 6.20 -11.16 7.18
N GLU A 159 5.17 -11.76 7.78
CA GLU A 159 3.99 -11.07 8.30
C GLU A 159 4.35 -10.04 9.38
N ARG A 160 5.22 -10.38 10.33
CA ARG A 160 5.70 -9.43 11.34
C ARG A 160 6.38 -8.22 10.71
N LYS A 161 7.21 -8.43 9.69
CA LYS A 161 7.86 -7.31 8.98
C LYS A 161 6.87 -6.46 8.24
N LEU A 162 5.86 -7.08 7.60
CA LEU A 162 4.81 -6.37 6.87
C LEU A 162 3.94 -5.56 7.84
N LYS A 163 3.56 -6.14 8.98
CA LYS A 163 2.81 -5.48 10.05
C LYS A 163 3.52 -4.24 10.58
N GLY A 164 4.83 -4.32 10.76
CA GLY A 164 5.66 -3.19 11.19
C GLY A 164 5.61 -1.98 10.24
N VAL A 165 5.25 -2.15 8.97
CA VAL A 165 5.05 -1.01 8.04
C VAL A 165 3.87 -0.14 8.47
N PHE A 166 2.84 -0.75 9.06
CA PHE A 166 1.62 -0.07 9.49
C PHE A 166 1.69 0.46 10.92
N GLU A 167 2.61 -0.05 11.72
CA GLU A 167 2.86 0.41 13.09
C GLU A 167 3.71 1.68 13.13
N ASP A 168 4.58 1.88 12.13
CA ASP A 168 5.29 3.14 11.92
C ASP A 168 4.28 4.26 11.62
N LYS A 169 4.01 5.13 12.59
CA LYS A 169 3.12 6.31 12.43
C LYS A 169 3.85 7.42 11.67
N PRO A 170 3.82 7.46 10.32
CA PRO A 170 4.65 8.38 9.56
C PRO A 170 4.29 9.85 9.77
N ALA A 171 3.02 10.16 10.06
CA ALA A 171 2.54 11.54 10.15
C ALA A 171 2.81 12.19 11.52
N SER A 172 2.66 11.44 12.63
CA SER A 172 2.78 12.03 13.98
C SER A 172 4.23 12.35 14.38
N LEU A 173 5.22 11.61 13.84
CA LEU A 173 6.63 11.81 14.16
C LEU A 173 7.25 13.02 13.45
N VAL A 174 6.79 13.33 12.23
CA VAL A 174 7.29 14.50 11.48
C VAL A 174 6.69 15.78 12.06
N LYS A 175 5.37 15.79 12.37
CA LYS A 175 4.71 16.94 13.00
C LYS A 175 5.37 17.26 14.35
N ARG A 176 5.59 16.27 15.22
CA ARG A 176 6.27 16.47 16.52
C ARG A 176 7.71 17.00 16.41
N LYS A 177 8.50 16.52 15.43
CA LYS A 177 9.87 17.00 15.22
C LYS A 177 9.89 18.44 14.68
N LEU A 178 9.02 18.79 13.75
CA LEU A 178 8.94 20.11 13.17
C LEU A 178 8.39 21.14 14.17
N ASP A 179 7.34 20.81 14.93
CA ASP A 179 6.83 21.67 16.00
C ASP A 179 7.88 21.90 17.09
N GLY A 180 8.69 20.88 17.39
CA GLY A 180 9.83 20.99 18.32
C GLY A 180 10.96 21.86 17.81
N LEU A 181 11.23 21.89 16.51
CA LEU A 181 12.25 22.75 15.88
C LEU A 181 11.77 24.20 15.75
N LEU A 182 10.50 24.40 15.41
CA LEU A 182 9.91 25.74 15.29
C LEU A 182 9.71 26.43 16.66
N LYS A 183 9.52 25.66 17.74
CA LYS A 183 9.47 26.19 19.12
C LYS A 183 10.84 26.54 19.70
N LYS A 184 11.94 25.98 19.17
CA LYS A 184 13.31 26.31 19.60
C LYS A 184 13.87 27.57 18.94
N ASN A 185 13.21 28.08 17.90
CA ASN A 185 13.62 29.27 17.16
C ASN A 185 12.71 30.48 17.40
N LYS A 186 11.88 30.44 18.43
CA LYS A 186 11.19 31.57 19.06
C LYS A 186 11.71 31.77 20.48
#